data_29c3dc22d34eb85deac005237d42b884
#
_entry.id   29c3dc22d34eb85deac005237d42b884
#
_cell.length_a   1.000
_cell.length_b   1.000
_cell.length_c   1.000
_cell.angle_alpha   90.00
_cell.angle_beta   90.00
_cell.angle_gamma   90.00
#
_symmetry.space_group_name_H-M   'P 1'
#
loop_
_entity.id
_entity.type
_entity.pdbx_description
1 polymer ?
#
loop_
_entity_poly.entity_id
_entity_poly.type
_entity_poly.pdbx_seq_one_letter_code
_entity_poly.pdbx_strand_id
1 'polypeptide(L)'
;MITLEHALALFLFIGVPIWDALETRALKTGTNPRRKIFCYRRIVAVEWIATLAAWIAFGSSVFFIWPAVRQTTPQKIGTPFAWGFAVAFVAGSLAQVVLTRRSGKLRDKTLKAFKGLAFILPITQEERSWFALVSVTAGICEEVLYRGFLIRYLADGPWHAGLWIALAVASISFGLAHGYQGLSGIIGTGLVGAVMGVIFLATGSLWLPMALHAIIDLRVLFLLRPGELAS
;
A
#
# COMPACT_ATOMS: atom_id res chain seq x y z
N MET A 1 7.22 -10.31 -28.38
CA MET A 1 7.39 -8.90 -27.98
C MET A 1 6.88 -8.74 -26.55
N ILE A 2 7.63 -8.07 -25.67
CA ILE A 2 7.16 -7.72 -24.32
C ILE A 2 6.13 -6.60 -24.47
N THR A 3 4.89 -6.82 -24.05
CA THR A 3 3.85 -5.79 -24.01
C THR A 3 4.04 -4.88 -22.79
N LEU A 4 3.37 -3.72 -22.78
CA LEU A 4 3.38 -2.80 -21.63
C LEU A 4 2.92 -3.51 -20.34
N GLU A 5 1.93 -4.40 -20.44
CA GLU A 5 1.40 -5.18 -19.32
C GLU A 5 2.47 -6.13 -18.73
N HIS A 6 3.21 -6.84 -19.58
CA HIS A 6 4.32 -7.70 -19.14
C HIS A 6 5.44 -6.90 -18.48
N ALA A 7 5.81 -5.76 -19.05
CA ALA A 7 6.82 -4.89 -18.48
C ALA A 7 6.40 -4.36 -17.10
N LEU A 8 5.15 -3.94 -16.95
CA LEU A 8 4.60 -3.46 -15.68
C LEU A 8 4.50 -4.58 -14.64
N ALA A 9 4.08 -5.78 -15.02
CA ALA A 9 4.04 -6.94 -14.12
C ALA A 9 5.45 -7.30 -13.63
N LEU A 10 6.45 -7.36 -14.53
CA LEU A 10 7.85 -7.58 -14.15
C LEU A 10 8.38 -6.49 -13.22
N PHE A 11 7.99 -5.24 -13.47
CA PHE A 11 8.35 -4.13 -12.59
C PHE A 11 7.78 -4.33 -11.18
N LEU A 12 6.51 -4.73 -11.04
CA LEU A 12 5.89 -4.97 -9.72
C LEU A 12 6.48 -6.18 -8.99
N PHE A 13 6.81 -7.27 -9.71
CA PHE A 13 7.35 -8.47 -9.08
C PHE A 13 8.83 -8.38 -8.74
N ILE A 14 9.62 -7.71 -9.54
CA ILE A 14 11.08 -7.71 -9.46
C ILE A 14 11.61 -6.30 -9.25
N GLY A 15 11.18 -5.35 -10.06
CA GLY A 15 11.67 -3.97 -10.06
C GLY A 15 11.41 -3.27 -8.74
N VAL A 16 10.18 -3.33 -8.22
CA VAL A 16 9.80 -2.67 -6.96
C VAL A 16 10.56 -3.25 -5.75
N PRO A 17 10.63 -4.58 -5.53
CA PRO A 17 11.43 -5.14 -4.44
C PRO A 17 12.92 -4.79 -4.52
N ILE A 18 13.52 -4.79 -5.70
CA ILE A 18 14.92 -4.40 -5.89
C ILE A 18 15.09 -2.91 -5.58
N TRP A 19 14.21 -2.07 -6.11
CA TRP A 19 14.24 -0.62 -5.87
C TRP A 19 14.08 -0.30 -4.38
N ASP A 20 13.12 -0.95 -3.70
CA ASP A 20 12.94 -0.82 -2.25
C ASP A 20 14.21 -1.17 -1.47
N ALA A 21 14.87 -2.28 -1.81
CA ALA A 21 16.12 -2.68 -1.17
C ALA A 21 17.24 -1.64 -1.38
N LEU A 22 17.37 -1.08 -2.59
CA LEU A 22 18.37 -0.05 -2.90
C LEU A 22 18.08 1.27 -2.17
N GLU A 23 16.82 1.73 -2.17
CA GLU A 23 16.40 2.95 -1.46
C GLU A 23 16.59 2.80 0.05
N THR A 24 16.20 1.66 0.61
CA THR A 24 16.39 1.33 2.03
C THR A 24 17.87 1.40 2.42
N ARG A 25 18.75 0.82 1.59
CA ARG A 25 20.20 0.91 1.80
C ARG A 25 20.67 2.37 1.74
N ALA A 26 20.27 3.12 0.73
CA ALA A 26 20.64 4.53 0.57
C ALA A 26 20.15 5.40 1.74
N LEU A 27 18.94 5.15 2.24
CA LEU A 27 18.39 5.85 3.41
C LEU A 27 19.15 5.53 4.71
N LYS A 28 19.59 4.27 4.89
CA LYS A 28 20.32 3.84 6.09
C LYS A 28 21.77 4.31 6.12
N THR A 29 22.45 4.35 4.97
CA THR A 29 23.88 4.66 4.87
C THR A 29 24.18 6.10 4.44
N GLY A 30 23.21 6.80 3.85
CA GLY A 30 23.40 8.14 3.30
C GLY A 30 23.53 9.21 4.38
N THR A 31 24.39 10.19 4.11
CA THR A 31 24.67 11.34 5.02
C THR A 31 23.86 12.60 4.65
N ASN A 32 23.20 12.63 3.49
CA ASN A 32 22.43 13.80 3.06
C ASN A 32 21.21 14.02 3.99
N PRO A 33 21.07 15.18 4.65
CA PRO A 33 19.96 15.47 5.54
C PRO A 33 18.60 15.49 4.84
N ARG A 34 18.56 15.76 3.53
CA ARG A 34 17.33 15.76 2.72
C ARG A 34 17.02 14.42 2.03
N ARG A 35 17.77 13.34 2.34
CA ARG A 35 17.61 12.03 1.65
C ARG A 35 16.18 11.46 1.71
N LYS A 36 15.46 11.65 2.82
CA LYS A 36 14.06 11.19 2.94
C LYS A 36 13.14 11.92 1.97
N ILE A 37 13.29 13.23 1.84
CA ILE A 37 12.46 14.03 0.93
C ILE A 37 12.73 13.62 -0.53
N PHE A 38 13.99 13.38 -0.90
CA PHE A 38 14.30 12.86 -2.24
C PHE A 38 13.69 11.47 -2.48
N CYS A 39 13.72 10.59 -1.47
CA CYS A 39 13.07 9.29 -1.55
C CYS A 39 11.55 9.44 -1.74
N TYR A 40 10.88 10.25 -0.92
CA TYR A 40 9.44 10.49 -1.02
C TYR A 40 9.04 11.05 -2.40
N ARG A 41 9.81 12.00 -2.93
CA ARG A 41 9.57 12.55 -4.28
C ARG A 41 9.69 11.49 -5.38
N ARG A 42 10.67 10.58 -5.25
CA ARG A 42 10.84 9.47 -6.21
C ARG A 42 9.70 8.47 -6.10
N ILE A 43 9.27 8.10 -4.89
CA ILE A 43 8.12 7.24 -4.67
C ILE A 43 6.90 7.83 -5.39
N VAL A 44 6.55 9.08 -5.10
CA VAL A 44 5.40 9.74 -5.74
C VAL A 44 5.52 9.70 -7.27
N ALA A 45 6.69 10.05 -7.83
CA ALA A 45 6.87 10.07 -9.28
C ALA A 45 6.74 8.67 -9.91
N VAL A 46 7.41 7.67 -9.34
CA VAL A 46 7.41 6.29 -9.87
C VAL A 46 6.02 5.67 -9.78
N GLU A 47 5.32 5.85 -8.68
CA GLU A 47 3.97 5.32 -8.50
C GLU A 47 2.97 5.91 -9.49
N TRP A 48 3.00 7.24 -9.71
CA TRP A 48 2.12 7.86 -10.71
C TRP A 48 2.48 7.45 -12.15
N ILE A 49 3.78 7.30 -12.48
CA ILE A 49 4.20 6.81 -13.81
C ILE A 49 3.70 5.37 -14.02
N ALA A 50 3.87 4.49 -13.03
CA ALA A 50 3.39 3.12 -13.11
C ALA A 50 1.86 3.04 -13.19
N THR A 51 1.15 3.89 -12.42
CA THR A 51 -0.31 3.99 -12.46
C THR A 51 -0.82 4.48 -13.82
N LEU A 52 -0.14 5.47 -14.42
CA LEU A 52 -0.44 5.91 -15.79
C LEU A 52 -0.23 4.77 -16.79
N ALA A 53 0.83 3.99 -16.67
CA ALA A 53 1.06 2.81 -17.51
C ALA A 53 -0.07 1.77 -17.37
N ALA A 54 -0.54 1.49 -16.13
CA ALA A 54 -1.68 0.61 -15.90
C ALA A 54 -2.97 1.17 -16.53
N TRP A 55 -3.19 2.49 -16.43
CA TRP A 55 -4.33 3.15 -17.05
C TRP A 55 -4.27 3.12 -18.58
N ILE A 56 -3.10 3.29 -19.19
CA ILE A 56 -2.91 3.15 -20.63
C ILE A 56 -3.21 1.71 -21.08
N ALA A 57 -2.81 0.69 -20.28
CA ALA A 57 -3.03 -0.71 -20.60
C ALA A 57 -4.52 -1.12 -20.52
N PHE A 58 -5.25 -0.66 -19.50
CA PHE A 58 -6.62 -1.13 -19.22
C PHE A 58 -7.69 -0.02 -19.25
N GLY A 59 -7.32 1.23 -19.49
CA GLY A 59 -8.24 2.37 -19.41
C GLY A 59 -8.84 2.54 -18.03
N SER A 60 -10.00 3.21 -17.94
CA SER A 60 -10.73 3.41 -16.67
C SER A 60 -11.24 2.11 -16.04
N SER A 61 -11.24 0.99 -16.79
CA SER A 61 -11.64 -0.30 -16.24
C SER A 61 -10.71 -0.83 -15.14
N VAL A 62 -9.51 -0.27 -14.99
CA VAL A 62 -8.57 -0.61 -13.91
C VAL A 62 -9.12 -0.25 -12.51
N PHE A 63 -10.04 0.69 -12.42
CA PHE A 63 -10.66 1.11 -11.14
C PHE A 63 -11.83 0.23 -10.69
N PHE A 64 -12.32 -0.66 -11.55
CA PHE A 64 -13.52 -1.44 -11.32
C PHE A 64 -13.29 -2.92 -11.57
N ILE A 65 -14.07 -3.74 -10.86
CA ILE A 65 -14.10 -5.18 -11.13
C ILE A 65 -14.61 -5.42 -12.58
N TRP A 66 -13.90 -6.27 -13.30
CA TRP A 66 -14.24 -6.56 -14.70
C TRP A 66 -15.39 -7.55 -14.83
N PRO A 67 -16.12 -7.56 -15.98
CA PRO A 67 -17.39 -8.27 -16.12
C PRO A 67 -17.34 -9.77 -15.82
N ALA A 68 -16.27 -10.47 -16.21
CA ALA A 68 -16.13 -11.91 -15.97
C ALA A 68 -16.15 -12.26 -14.48
N VAL A 69 -15.49 -11.46 -13.65
CA VAL A 69 -15.46 -11.67 -12.19
C VAL A 69 -16.73 -11.15 -11.51
N ARG A 70 -17.29 -10.04 -12.01
CA ARG A 70 -18.52 -9.45 -11.44
C ARG A 70 -19.69 -10.41 -11.43
N GLN A 71 -19.78 -11.30 -12.42
CA GLN A 71 -20.85 -12.30 -12.50
C GLN A 71 -20.72 -13.42 -11.47
N THR A 72 -19.49 -13.71 -11.03
CA THR A 72 -19.19 -14.83 -10.12
C THR A 72 -19.03 -14.39 -8.65
N THR A 73 -18.91 -13.08 -8.39
CA THR A 73 -18.67 -12.57 -7.03
C THR A 73 -19.98 -12.06 -6.40
N PRO A 74 -20.38 -12.56 -5.22
CA PRO A 74 -21.64 -12.18 -4.57
C PRO A 74 -21.56 -10.79 -3.93
N GLN A 75 -21.58 -9.72 -4.74
CA GLN A 75 -21.45 -8.33 -4.28
C GLN A 75 -22.57 -7.91 -3.32
N LYS A 76 -23.80 -8.45 -3.50
CA LYS A 76 -24.93 -8.11 -2.63
C LYS A 76 -24.69 -8.44 -1.16
N ILE A 77 -23.91 -9.50 -0.87
CA ILE A 77 -23.57 -9.92 0.49
C ILE A 77 -22.21 -9.32 0.91
N GLY A 78 -21.25 -9.28 0.01
CA GLY A 78 -19.89 -8.80 0.30
C GLY A 78 -19.80 -7.31 0.61
N THR A 79 -20.60 -6.48 -0.08
CA THR A 79 -20.56 -5.02 0.10
C THR A 79 -20.92 -4.56 1.52
N PRO A 80 -22.00 -5.03 2.18
CA PRO A 80 -22.27 -4.66 3.57
C PRO A 80 -21.15 -5.06 4.55
N PHE A 81 -20.55 -6.24 4.36
CA PHE A 81 -19.39 -6.68 5.17
C PHE A 81 -18.18 -5.79 4.96
N ALA A 82 -17.87 -5.41 3.72
CA ALA A 82 -16.77 -4.50 3.42
C ALA A 82 -16.94 -3.13 4.09
N TRP A 83 -18.15 -2.57 4.07
CA TRP A 83 -18.46 -1.32 4.76
C TRP A 83 -18.43 -1.47 6.28
N GLY A 84 -18.97 -2.57 6.84
CA GLY A 84 -18.89 -2.87 8.27
C GLY A 84 -17.43 -2.97 8.73
N PHE A 85 -16.59 -3.67 7.97
CA PHE A 85 -15.15 -3.73 8.22
C PHE A 85 -14.50 -2.34 8.17
N ALA A 86 -14.81 -1.54 7.15
CA ALA A 86 -14.26 -0.20 7.00
C ALA A 86 -14.58 0.70 8.20
N VAL A 87 -15.84 0.71 8.64
CA VAL A 87 -16.27 1.47 9.83
C VAL A 87 -15.53 0.99 11.08
N ALA A 88 -15.48 -0.32 11.31
CA ALA A 88 -14.77 -0.89 12.46
C ALA A 88 -13.27 -0.56 12.43
N PHE A 89 -12.65 -0.64 11.25
CA PHE A 89 -11.24 -0.32 11.06
C PHE A 89 -10.94 1.16 11.35
N VAL A 90 -11.75 2.08 10.82
CA VAL A 90 -11.60 3.53 11.06
C VAL A 90 -11.79 3.83 12.54
N ALA A 91 -12.84 3.31 13.16
CA ALA A 91 -13.10 3.48 14.60
C ALA A 91 -11.94 2.94 15.45
N GLY A 92 -11.44 1.74 15.14
CA GLY A 92 -10.29 1.13 15.81
C GLY A 92 -9.00 1.95 15.62
N SER A 93 -8.77 2.49 14.43
CA SER A 93 -7.63 3.38 14.14
C SER A 93 -7.69 4.68 14.94
N LEU A 94 -8.85 5.30 15.02
CA LEU A 94 -9.07 6.49 15.84
C LEU A 94 -8.89 6.19 17.33
N ALA A 95 -9.46 5.09 17.82
CA ALA A 95 -9.29 4.64 19.19
C ALA A 95 -7.81 4.40 19.52
N GLN A 96 -7.06 3.75 18.61
CA GLN A 96 -5.62 3.54 18.78
C GLN A 96 -4.87 4.86 18.94
N VAL A 97 -5.15 5.85 18.06
CA VAL A 97 -4.51 7.18 18.16
C VAL A 97 -4.82 7.85 19.50
N VAL A 98 -6.09 7.85 19.91
CA VAL A 98 -6.52 8.47 21.19
C VAL A 98 -5.86 7.77 22.38
N LEU A 99 -5.90 6.45 22.41
CA LEU A 99 -5.32 5.66 23.49
C LEU A 99 -3.79 5.81 23.58
N THR A 100 -3.10 5.82 22.43
CA THR A 100 -1.66 6.06 22.37
C THR A 100 -1.29 7.46 22.88
N ARG A 101 -2.12 8.46 22.62
CA ARG A 101 -1.91 9.83 23.12
C ARG A 101 -2.17 9.99 24.62
N ARG A 102 -3.04 9.16 25.20
CA ARG A 102 -3.44 9.22 26.62
C ARG A 102 -2.63 8.31 27.52
N SER A 103 -2.00 7.25 27.01
CA SER A 103 -1.26 6.24 27.79
C SER A 103 0.23 6.24 27.45
N GLY A 104 1.07 6.58 28.43
CA GLY A 104 2.53 6.53 28.27
C GLY A 104 3.01 5.12 27.88
N LYS A 105 2.47 4.07 28.51
CA LYS A 105 2.82 2.67 28.20
C LYS A 105 2.52 2.29 26.73
N LEU A 106 1.36 2.71 26.20
CA LEU A 106 1.01 2.45 24.79
C LEU A 106 1.87 3.28 23.85
N ARG A 107 2.20 4.51 24.25
CA ARG A 107 3.11 5.37 23.49
C ARG A 107 4.49 4.75 23.36
N ASP A 108 5.09 4.31 24.48
CA ASP A 108 6.41 3.67 24.49
C ASP A 108 6.42 2.40 23.64
N LYS A 109 5.36 1.60 23.70
CA LYS A 109 5.19 0.43 22.83
C LYS A 109 5.14 0.81 21.34
N THR A 110 4.40 1.87 21.03
CA THR A 110 4.28 2.38 19.66
C THR A 110 5.63 2.90 19.14
N LEU A 111 6.35 3.69 19.93
CA LEU A 111 7.67 4.20 19.57
C LEU A 111 8.68 3.07 19.34
N LYS A 112 8.68 2.05 20.22
CA LYS A 112 9.53 0.85 20.02
C LYS A 112 9.22 0.12 18.73
N ALA A 113 7.95 0.00 18.35
CA ALA A 113 7.54 -0.65 17.10
C ALA A 113 8.01 0.13 15.86
N PHE A 114 8.01 1.47 15.92
CA PHE A 114 8.44 2.32 14.80
C PHE A 114 9.95 2.61 14.76
N LYS A 115 10.70 2.32 15.83
CA LYS A 115 12.14 2.63 15.93
C LYS A 115 12.95 2.01 14.77
N GLY A 116 12.63 0.78 14.38
CA GLY A 116 13.28 0.11 13.24
C GLY A 116 13.02 0.78 11.87
N LEU A 117 12.00 1.62 11.78
CA LEU A 117 11.59 2.33 10.57
C LEU A 117 11.94 3.83 10.60
N ALA A 118 12.67 4.31 11.62
CA ALA A 118 13.03 5.73 11.77
C ALA A 118 13.79 6.31 10.56
N PHE A 119 14.48 5.45 9.79
CA PHE A 119 15.20 5.85 8.58
C PHE A 119 14.29 6.34 7.46
N ILE A 120 13.02 5.88 7.41
CA ILE A 120 12.02 6.27 6.39
C ILE A 120 10.87 7.09 6.97
N LEU A 121 10.55 6.96 8.25
CA LEU A 121 9.46 7.71 8.87
C LEU A 121 9.80 9.19 9.06
N PRO A 122 8.79 10.09 8.96
CA PRO A 122 9.01 11.52 8.99
C PRO A 122 9.35 12.02 10.41
N ILE A 123 10.39 12.87 10.52
CA ILE A 123 10.84 13.48 11.76
C ILE A 123 10.54 14.99 11.77
N THR A 124 10.83 15.68 10.65
CA THR A 124 10.61 17.12 10.51
C THR A 124 9.22 17.43 9.98
N GLN A 125 8.79 18.69 10.11
CA GLN A 125 7.49 19.12 9.56
C GLN A 125 7.45 19.04 8.03
N GLU A 126 8.56 19.34 7.35
CA GLU A 126 8.67 19.21 5.89
C GLU A 126 8.55 17.73 5.46
N GLU A 127 9.25 16.81 6.16
CA GLU A 127 9.13 15.38 5.92
C GLU A 127 7.70 14.87 6.14
N ARG A 128 6.99 15.40 7.15
CA ARG A 128 5.59 15.04 7.42
C ARG A 128 4.63 15.45 6.30
N SER A 129 4.85 16.62 5.71
CA SER A 129 4.05 17.06 4.57
C SER A 129 4.29 16.18 3.34
N TRP A 130 5.54 15.83 3.06
CA TRP A 130 5.87 14.90 1.99
C TRP A 130 5.35 13.48 2.27
N PHE A 131 5.45 13.00 3.50
CA PHE A 131 4.94 11.70 3.90
C PHE A 131 3.41 11.61 3.76
N ALA A 132 2.69 12.71 4.07
CA ALA A 132 1.24 12.77 3.83
C ALA A 132 0.91 12.62 2.34
N LEU A 133 1.69 13.28 1.47
CA LEU A 133 1.53 13.15 0.01
C LEU A 133 1.83 11.71 -0.44
N VAL A 134 2.92 11.10 0.05
CA VAL A 134 3.25 9.68 -0.21
C VAL A 134 2.10 8.77 0.24
N SER A 135 1.57 8.96 1.45
CA SER A 135 0.48 8.14 1.99
C SER A 135 -0.79 8.17 1.12
N VAL A 136 -1.14 9.35 0.60
CA VAL A 136 -2.29 9.48 -0.31
C VAL A 136 -1.96 8.89 -1.68
N THR A 137 -0.76 9.13 -2.19
CA THR A 137 -0.29 8.57 -3.47
C THR A 137 -0.26 7.04 -3.42
N ALA A 138 0.36 6.45 -2.39
CA ALA A 138 0.40 5.00 -2.20
C ALA A 138 -1.01 4.40 -2.09
N GLY A 139 -1.88 5.02 -1.27
CA GLY A 139 -3.28 4.58 -1.14
C GLY A 139 -4.03 4.55 -2.46
N ILE A 140 -3.73 5.40 -3.43
CA ILE A 140 -4.34 5.41 -4.75
C ILE A 140 -3.58 4.49 -5.72
N CYS A 141 -2.28 4.74 -5.88
CA CYS A 141 -1.49 4.11 -6.92
C CYS A 141 -1.27 2.62 -6.68
N GLU A 142 -0.96 2.21 -5.45
CA GLU A 142 -0.73 0.81 -5.14
C GLU A 142 -2.02 -0.02 -5.26
N GLU A 143 -3.18 0.54 -4.93
CA GLU A 143 -4.45 -0.14 -5.15
C GLU A 143 -4.74 -0.34 -6.65
N VAL A 144 -4.45 0.67 -7.49
CA VAL A 144 -4.55 0.54 -8.94
C VAL A 144 -3.59 -0.53 -9.47
N LEU A 145 -2.34 -0.51 -9.00
CA LEU A 145 -1.29 -1.39 -9.49
C LEU A 145 -1.49 -2.85 -9.06
N TYR A 146 -1.79 -3.08 -7.79
CA TYR A 146 -1.88 -4.45 -7.26
C TYR A 146 -3.29 -5.04 -7.40
N ARG A 147 -4.36 -4.28 -7.15
CA ARG A 147 -5.74 -4.80 -7.18
C ARG A 147 -6.40 -4.60 -8.53
N GLY A 148 -6.26 -3.43 -9.13
CA GLY A 148 -6.83 -3.12 -10.43
C GLY A 148 -6.10 -3.80 -11.59
N PHE A 149 -4.77 -3.68 -11.62
CA PHE A 149 -3.95 -4.20 -12.70
C PHE A 149 -3.47 -5.64 -12.45
N LEU A 150 -2.70 -5.89 -11.39
CA LEU A 150 -1.96 -7.15 -11.25
C LEU A 150 -2.87 -8.36 -11.06
N ILE A 151 -3.93 -8.26 -10.24
CA ILE A 151 -4.91 -9.36 -10.09
C ILE A 151 -5.53 -9.67 -11.44
N ARG A 152 -5.96 -8.67 -12.20
CA ARG A 152 -6.56 -8.87 -13.53
C ARG A 152 -5.58 -9.46 -14.52
N TYR A 153 -4.35 -8.95 -14.56
CA TYR A 153 -3.27 -9.45 -15.44
C TYR A 153 -2.99 -10.94 -15.19
N LEU A 154 -3.01 -11.38 -13.93
CA LEU A 154 -2.78 -12.78 -13.57
C LEU A 154 -4.01 -13.66 -13.82
N ALA A 155 -5.21 -13.14 -13.57
CA ALA A 155 -6.46 -13.92 -13.69
C ALA A 155 -6.91 -14.09 -15.14
N ASP A 156 -6.94 -12.99 -15.92
CA ASP A 156 -7.48 -12.95 -17.30
C ASP A 156 -6.39 -12.84 -18.37
N GLY A 157 -5.16 -12.50 -17.98
CA GLY A 157 -4.03 -12.38 -18.89
C GLY A 157 -3.46 -13.76 -19.30
N PRO A 158 -2.21 -13.80 -19.78
CA PRO A 158 -1.63 -15.01 -20.38
C PRO A 158 -1.53 -16.21 -19.41
N TRP A 159 -1.63 -15.99 -18.11
CA TRP A 159 -1.48 -17.03 -17.08
C TRP A 159 -2.78 -17.76 -16.75
N HIS A 160 -3.94 -17.15 -16.95
CA HIS A 160 -5.25 -17.70 -16.58
C HIS A 160 -5.25 -18.36 -15.18
N ALA A 161 -4.59 -17.74 -14.22
CA ALA A 161 -4.27 -18.33 -12.92
C ALA A 161 -5.51 -18.56 -12.02
N GLY A 162 -6.67 -18.09 -12.44
CA GLY A 162 -7.85 -18.07 -11.58
C GLY A 162 -7.78 -16.94 -10.51
N LEU A 163 -8.95 -16.44 -10.12
CA LEU A 163 -9.08 -15.23 -9.32
C LEU A 163 -8.36 -15.30 -7.96
N TRP A 164 -8.55 -16.41 -7.23
CA TRP A 164 -8.01 -16.56 -5.88
C TRP A 164 -6.49 -16.74 -5.86
N ILE A 165 -5.94 -17.42 -6.87
CA ILE A 165 -4.49 -17.55 -7.06
C ILE A 165 -3.91 -16.19 -7.42
N ALA A 166 -4.55 -15.47 -8.34
CA ALA A 166 -4.14 -14.11 -8.73
C ALA A 166 -4.14 -13.16 -7.53
N LEU A 167 -5.18 -13.19 -6.69
CA LEU A 167 -5.25 -12.44 -5.44
C LEU A 167 -4.11 -12.79 -4.48
N ALA A 168 -3.84 -14.08 -4.28
CA ALA A 168 -2.79 -14.53 -3.38
C ALA A 168 -1.40 -14.09 -3.89
N VAL A 169 -1.11 -14.28 -5.17
CA VAL A 169 0.17 -13.89 -5.79
C VAL A 169 0.36 -12.38 -5.76
N ALA A 170 -0.66 -11.58 -6.08
CA ALA A 170 -0.60 -10.13 -6.01
C ALA A 170 -0.38 -9.63 -4.56
N SER A 171 -0.99 -10.30 -3.57
CA SER A 171 -0.81 -9.96 -2.14
C SER A 171 0.59 -10.32 -1.65
N ILE A 172 1.17 -11.43 -2.09
CA ILE A 172 2.56 -11.80 -1.79
C ILE A 172 3.52 -10.79 -2.41
N SER A 173 3.32 -10.44 -3.69
CA SER A 173 4.11 -9.41 -4.38
C SER A 173 4.05 -8.06 -3.65
N PHE A 174 2.86 -7.67 -3.18
CA PHE A 174 2.66 -6.46 -2.38
C PHE A 174 3.44 -6.50 -1.06
N GLY A 175 3.43 -7.64 -0.37
CA GLY A 175 4.23 -7.84 0.85
C GLY A 175 5.73 -7.73 0.58
N LEU A 176 6.22 -8.35 -0.50
CA LEU A 176 7.63 -8.31 -0.89
C LEU A 176 8.10 -6.89 -1.25
N ALA A 177 7.24 -6.07 -1.84
CA ALA A 177 7.49 -4.66 -2.11
C ALA A 177 7.71 -3.82 -0.83
N HIS A 178 7.38 -4.37 0.35
CA HIS A 178 7.58 -3.75 1.67
C HIS A 178 8.69 -4.43 2.47
N GLY A 179 9.71 -4.94 1.78
CA GLY A 179 10.86 -5.63 2.37
C GLY A 179 11.61 -4.81 3.43
N TYR A 180 11.59 -3.48 3.32
CA TYR A 180 12.18 -2.56 4.29
C TYR A 180 11.61 -2.70 5.72
N GLN A 181 10.41 -3.25 5.87
CA GLN A 181 9.76 -3.50 7.16
C GLN A 181 10.21 -4.82 7.83
N GLY A 182 11.07 -5.61 7.15
CA GLY A 182 11.49 -6.93 7.61
C GLY A 182 10.40 -8.00 7.43
N LEU A 183 10.69 -9.23 7.86
CA LEU A 183 9.81 -10.39 7.59
C LEU A 183 8.39 -10.23 8.15
N SER A 184 8.25 -9.73 9.37
CA SER A 184 6.94 -9.47 9.98
C SER A 184 6.15 -8.41 9.21
N GLY A 185 6.83 -7.40 8.68
CA GLY A 185 6.24 -6.37 7.82
C GLY A 185 5.79 -6.96 6.49
N ILE A 186 6.62 -7.76 5.81
CA ILE A 186 6.26 -8.45 4.56
C ILE A 186 4.98 -9.27 4.74
N ILE A 187 4.91 -10.09 5.80
CA ILE A 187 3.73 -10.92 6.09
C ILE A 187 2.52 -10.03 6.41
N GLY A 188 2.69 -9.05 7.29
CA GLY A 188 1.61 -8.14 7.70
C GLY A 188 1.05 -7.35 6.52
N THR A 189 1.94 -6.75 5.70
CA THR A 189 1.54 -5.99 4.50
C THR A 189 0.89 -6.89 3.45
N GLY A 190 1.41 -8.11 3.25
CA GLY A 190 0.78 -9.09 2.36
C GLY A 190 -0.64 -9.46 2.80
N LEU A 191 -0.88 -9.67 4.12
CA LEU A 191 -2.21 -9.93 4.66
C LEU A 191 -3.15 -8.72 4.49
N VAL A 192 -2.68 -7.51 4.77
CA VAL A 192 -3.43 -6.28 4.48
C VAL A 192 -3.75 -6.21 2.98
N GLY A 193 -2.80 -6.58 2.14
CA GLY A 193 -2.97 -6.68 0.70
C GLY A 193 -4.11 -7.60 0.28
N ALA A 194 -4.18 -8.78 0.90
CA ALA A 194 -5.25 -9.74 0.65
C ALA A 194 -6.61 -9.20 1.11
N VAL A 195 -6.68 -8.57 2.27
CA VAL A 195 -7.93 -7.94 2.78
C VAL A 195 -8.41 -6.84 1.82
N MET A 196 -7.52 -5.95 1.36
CA MET A 196 -7.89 -4.90 0.39
C MET A 196 -8.37 -5.49 -0.93
N GLY A 197 -7.75 -6.59 -1.40
CA GLY A 197 -8.20 -7.31 -2.58
C GLY A 197 -9.60 -7.93 -2.39
N VAL A 198 -9.89 -8.53 -1.24
CA VAL A 198 -11.23 -9.05 -0.93
C VAL A 198 -12.27 -7.91 -0.87
N ILE A 199 -11.93 -6.76 -0.28
CA ILE A 199 -12.80 -5.57 -0.27
C ILE A 199 -13.07 -5.07 -1.69
N PHE A 200 -12.04 -5.01 -2.55
CA PHE A 200 -12.19 -4.67 -3.96
C PHE A 200 -13.17 -5.63 -4.67
N LEU A 201 -13.00 -6.93 -4.50
CA LEU A 201 -13.87 -7.94 -5.10
C LEU A 201 -15.31 -7.83 -4.56
N ALA A 202 -15.48 -7.58 -3.28
CA ALA A 202 -16.78 -7.45 -2.62
C ALA A 202 -17.55 -6.17 -3.03
N THR A 203 -16.84 -5.05 -3.21
CA THR A 203 -17.44 -3.75 -3.56
C THR A 203 -17.51 -3.51 -5.07
N GLY A 204 -16.66 -4.20 -5.82
CA GLY A 204 -16.53 -4.00 -7.27
C GLY A 204 -15.81 -2.71 -7.66
N SER A 205 -15.16 -2.01 -6.72
CA SER A 205 -14.54 -0.71 -6.92
C SER A 205 -13.32 -0.51 -6.02
N LEU A 206 -12.31 0.20 -6.49
CA LEU A 206 -11.10 0.53 -5.72
C LEU A 206 -11.28 1.67 -4.70
N TRP A 207 -12.37 2.44 -4.74
CA TRP A 207 -12.52 3.63 -3.89
C TRP A 207 -12.42 3.34 -2.40
N LEU A 208 -13.03 2.24 -1.93
CA LEU A 208 -12.97 1.87 -0.52
C LEU A 208 -11.57 1.36 -0.12
N PRO A 209 -10.93 0.43 -0.84
CA PRO A 209 -9.53 0.07 -0.61
C PRO A 209 -8.59 1.27 -0.60
N MET A 210 -8.67 2.18 -1.57
CA MET A 210 -7.85 3.39 -1.64
C MET A 210 -7.99 4.26 -0.39
N ALA A 211 -9.22 4.50 0.04
CA ALA A 211 -9.48 5.31 1.23
C ALA A 211 -8.92 4.65 2.50
N LEU A 212 -9.13 3.35 2.67
CA LEU A 212 -8.62 2.60 3.82
C LEU A 212 -7.10 2.54 3.83
N HIS A 213 -6.46 2.32 2.69
CA HIS A 213 -5.00 2.30 2.56
C HIS A 213 -4.40 3.66 2.92
N ALA A 214 -4.90 4.74 2.33
CA ALA A 214 -4.45 6.09 2.69
C ALA A 214 -4.60 6.38 4.20
N ILE A 215 -5.69 5.93 4.84
CA ILE A 215 -5.90 6.08 6.29
C ILE A 215 -4.87 5.26 7.08
N ILE A 216 -4.53 4.04 6.64
CA ILE A 216 -3.50 3.20 7.28
C ILE A 216 -2.19 3.97 7.35
N ASP A 217 -1.76 4.56 6.26
CA ASP A 217 -0.48 5.26 6.18
C ASP A 217 -0.51 6.61 6.89
N LEU A 218 -1.52 7.42 6.62
CA LEU A 218 -1.69 8.73 7.27
C LEU A 218 -1.79 8.62 8.79
N ARG A 219 -2.29 7.49 9.32
CA ARG A 219 -2.37 7.24 10.78
C ARG A 219 -1.03 7.40 11.47
N VAL A 220 0.08 7.10 10.81
CA VAL A 220 1.44 7.25 11.33
C VAL A 220 1.71 8.68 11.79
N LEU A 221 1.23 9.68 11.02
CA LEU A 221 1.37 11.10 11.35
C LEU A 221 0.64 11.50 12.65
N PHE A 222 -0.38 10.77 13.03
CA PHE A 222 -1.14 11.01 14.25
C PHE A 222 -0.61 10.20 15.44
N LEU A 223 0.04 9.05 15.17
CA LEU A 223 0.69 8.22 16.20
C LEU A 223 2.04 8.79 16.63
N LEU A 224 2.77 9.44 15.72
CA LEU A 224 4.10 10.03 15.97
C LEU A 224 4.02 11.56 16.00
N ARG A 225 4.69 12.17 16.99
CA ARG A 225 4.91 13.62 17.04
C ARG A 225 6.20 13.99 16.30
N PRO A 226 6.32 15.25 15.82
CA PRO A 226 7.58 15.74 15.27
C PRO A 226 8.74 15.51 16.26
N GLY A 227 9.87 15.02 15.75
CA GLY A 227 11.09 14.80 16.52
C GLY A 227 11.17 13.53 17.38
N GLU A 228 10.08 12.77 17.58
CA GLU A 228 10.10 11.63 18.50
C GLU A 228 11.00 10.46 18.09
N LEU A 229 11.28 10.29 16.83
CA LEU A 229 12.18 9.25 16.32
C LEU A 229 13.60 9.78 16.06
N ALA A 230 13.91 11.01 16.44
CA ALA A 230 15.23 11.61 16.27
C ALA A 230 16.21 11.21 17.38
N SER A 231 15.72 10.65 18.48
CA SER A 231 16.49 10.23 19.67
C SER A 231 16.92 8.76 19.64
#